data_e197844a09bacfa04e4f7b6d0d5c0357
#
_entry.id   e197844a09bacfa04e4f7b6d0d5c0357
#
_cell.length_a   1.000
_cell.length_b   1.000
_cell.length_c   1.000
_cell.angle_alpha   90.00
_cell.angle_beta   90.00
_cell.angle_gamma   90.00
#
_symmetry.space_group_name_H-M   'P 1'
#
loop_
_entity.id
_entity.type
_entity.pdbx_description
1 polymer ?
#
loop_
_entity_poly.entity_id
_entity_poly.type
_entity_poly.pdbx_seq_one_letter_code
_entity_poly.pdbx_strand_id
1 'polypeptide(L)'
;MSKPFHLAIPAGNLDTAIDFYKNILGCKLGNGEKGKWIDVDFWGNELTLHKTETKLPRERHDVDMGKVPVPHFGVHLNPDVFAKIKSNIESHDRVNYLDNPYTRFKGQKEEQETFFIEDP
;
A
#
# COMPACT_ATOMS: atom_id res chain seq x y z
N MET A 1 -2.24 -22.10 10.51
CA MET A 1 -1.91 -20.69 10.78
C MET A 1 -0.98 -20.16 9.69
N SER A 2 -1.35 -19.06 9.09
CA SER A 2 -0.46 -18.40 8.13
C SER A 2 0.68 -17.71 8.88
N LYS A 3 1.86 -17.71 8.27
CA LYS A 3 3.00 -16.99 8.82
C LYS A 3 3.04 -15.61 8.18
N PRO A 4 3.10 -14.53 8.98
CA PRO A 4 3.14 -13.19 8.41
C PRO A 4 4.41 -12.97 7.58
N PHE A 5 4.23 -12.25 6.50
CA PHE A 5 5.33 -11.77 5.69
C PHE A 5 5.89 -10.50 6.34
N HIS A 6 7.20 -10.35 6.33
CA HIS A 6 7.87 -9.15 6.83
C HIS A 6 8.55 -8.40 5.68
N LEU A 7 8.31 -7.09 5.61
CA LEU A 7 8.93 -6.23 4.61
C LEU A 7 9.33 -4.91 5.26
N ALA A 8 10.57 -4.49 5.07
CA ALA A 8 11.05 -3.18 5.51
C ALA A 8 11.25 -2.30 4.28
N ILE A 9 10.73 -1.07 4.34
CA ILE A 9 10.84 -0.13 3.22
C ILE A 9 11.39 1.21 3.68
N PRO A 10 12.12 1.92 2.79
CA PRO A 10 12.50 3.31 3.03
C PRO A 10 11.27 4.20 2.81
N ALA A 11 10.79 4.81 3.88
CA ALA A 11 9.52 5.54 3.84
C ALA A 11 9.67 7.07 3.71
N GLY A 12 10.88 7.59 3.68
CA GLY A 12 11.08 9.04 3.61
C GLY A 12 10.68 9.71 4.91
N ASN A 13 9.78 10.68 4.85
CA ASN A 13 9.23 11.34 6.03
C ASN A 13 8.31 10.38 6.77
N LEU A 14 8.67 10.05 8.00
CA LEU A 14 7.96 9.02 8.76
C LEU A 14 6.54 9.46 9.14
N ASP A 15 6.36 10.72 9.53
CA ASP A 15 5.03 11.21 9.92
C ASP A 15 4.05 11.15 8.76
N THR A 16 4.48 11.51 7.57
CA THR A 16 3.66 11.45 6.36
C THR A 16 3.31 10.00 6.01
N ALA A 17 4.28 9.11 6.12
CA ALA A 17 4.06 7.68 5.86
C ALA A 17 3.07 7.08 6.86
N ILE A 18 3.22 7.41 8.15
CA ILE A 18 2.30 6.94 9.19
C ILE A 18 0.87 7.42 8.90
N ASP A 19 0.71 8.69 8.54
CA ASP A 19 -0.60 9.23 8.19
C ASP A 19 -1.25 8.43 7.06
N PHE A 20 -0.47 8.11 6.04
CA PHE A 20 -0.96 7.33 4.90
C PHE A 20 -1.42 5.94 5.31
N TYR A 21 -0.56 5.18 5.96
CA TYR A 21 -0.90 3.79 6.31
C TYR A 21 -1.94 3.70 7.41
N LYS A 22 -1.92 4.56 8.40
CA LYS A 22 -2.85 4.54 9.53
C LYS A 22 -4.20 5.19 9.18
N ASN A 23 -4.18 6.42 8.68
CA ASN A 23 -5.40 7.20 8.53
C ASN A 23 -6.09 7.00 7.19
N ILE A 24 -5.33 6.77 6.12
CA ILE A 24 -5.91 6.56 4.79
C ILE A 24 -6.20 5.08 4.55
N LEU A 25 -5.23 4.21 4.80
CA LEU A 25 -5.43 2.77 4.61
C LEU A 25 -6.07 2.06 5.79
N GLY A 26 -6.04 2.67 6.98
CA GLY A 26 -6.67 2.08 8.16
C GLY A 26 -5.86 1.00 8.85
N CYS A 27 -4.56 0.93 8.62
CA CYS A 27 -3.70 -0.06 9.24
C CYS A 27 -3.40 0.30 10.69
N LYS A 28 -3.21 -0.71 11.53
CA LYS A 28 -2.80 -0.51 12.92
C LYS A 28 -1.29 -0.37 13.01
N LEU A 29 -0.82 0.44 13.96
CA LEU A 29 0.60 0.60 14.22
C LEU A 29 1.03 -0.40 15.29
N GLY A 30 2.29 -0.85 15.18
CA GLY A 30 2.91 -1.72 16.16
C GLY A 30 4.04 -1.03 16.91
N ASN A 31 5.11 -1.76 17.16
CA ASN A 31 6.28 -1.24 17.85
C ASN A 31 7.05 -0.28 16.97
N GLY A 32 7.85 0.57 17.59
CA GLY A 32 8.69 1.49 16.83
C GLY A 32 9.66 2.23 17.72
N GLU A 33 10.53 2.99 17.07
CA GLU A 33 11.44 3.93 17.71
C GLU A 33 11.16 5.31 17.13
N LYS A 34 10.70 6.23 17.98
CA LYS A 34 10.24 7.55 17.56
C LYS A 34 11.27 8.24 16.68
N GLY A 35 10.80 8.70 15.51
CA GLY A 35 11.63 9.41 14.56
C GLY A 35 12.57 8.55 13.74
N LYS A 36 12.54 7.23 13.90
CA LYS A 36 13.44 6.31 13.19
C LYS A 36 12.69 5.27 12.37
N TRP A 37 11.82 4.52 13.00
CA TRP A 37 11.07 3.47 12.31
C TRP A 37 9.81 3.11 13.07
N ILE A 38 8.87 2.45 12.40
CA ILE A 38 7.65 1.94 13.02
C ILE A 38 7.13 0.73 12.23
N ASP A 39 6.60 -0.24 12.96
CA ASP A 39 5.92 -1.37 12.37
C ASP A 39 4.45 -1.05 12.12
N VAL A 40 3.95 -1.54 11.00
CA VAL A 40 2.55 -1.43 10.61
C VAL A 40 1.99 -2.83 10.40
N ASP A 41 0.81 -3.08 10.97
CA ASP A 41 0.09 -4.32 10.68
C ASP A 41 -0.61 -4.15 9.33
N PHE A 42 0.00 -4.68 8.28
CA PHE A 42 -0.49 -4.60 6.91
C PHE A 42 -1.27 -5.87 6.60
N TRP A 43 -2.54 -5.88 7.05
CA TRP A 43 -3.47 -7.01 6.94
C TRP A 43 -2.82 -8.33 7.37
N GLY A 44 -2.25 -8.34 8.57
CA GLY A 44 -1.61 -9.50 9.15
C GLY A 44 -0.14 -9.66 8.80
N ASN A 45 0.40 -8.83 7.93
CA ASN A 45 1.82 -8.84 7.58
C ASN A 45 2.55 -7.69 8.28
N GLU A 46 3.82 -7.90 8.59
CA GLU A 46 4.62 -6.88 9.27
C GLU A 46 5.33 -6.01 8.24
N LEU A 47 4.89 -4.76 8.14
CA LEU A 47 5.50 -3.76 7.27
C LEU A 47 6.25 -2.76 8.15
N THR A 48 7.57 -2.67 8.00
CA THR A 48 8.37 -1.73 8.78
C THR A 48 8.72 -0.52 7.93
N LEU A 49 8.32 0.66 8.42
CA LEU A 49 8.61 1.92 7.77
C LEU A 49 9.85 2.53 8.41
N HIS A 50 10.89 2.77 7.62
CA HIS A 50 12.11 3.42 8.08
C HIS A 50 12.19 4.84 7.58
N LYS A 51 12.49 5.79 8.47
CA LYS A 51 12.78 7.16 8.07
C LYS A 51 14.06 7.16 7.24
N THR A 52 13.99 7.76 6.06
CA THR A 52 15.14 7.85 5.16
C THR A 52 15.20 9.21 4.49
N GLU A 53 16.41 9.60 4.05
CA GLU A 53 16.59 10.79 3.23
C GLU A 53 16.19 10.52 1.77
N THR A 54 16.32 9.27 1.33
CA THR A 54 16.01 8.87 -0.04
C THR A 54 15.01 7.75 -0.04
N LYS A 55 14.27 7.63 -1.13
CA LYS A 55 13.31 6.56 -1.36
C LYS A 55 13.80 5.64 -2.48
N LEU A 56 13.10 4.52 -2.65
CA LEU A 56 13.37 3.62 -3.77
C LEU A 56 13.10 4.33 -5.09
N PRO A 57 13.86 3.98 -6.14
CA PRO A 57 13.60 4.51 -7.47
C PRO A 57 12.17 4.25 -7.91
N ARG A 58 11.59 5.20 -8.62
CA ARG A 58 10.21 5.09 -9.10
C ARG A 58 10.17 4.84 -10.60
N GLU A 59 11.13 4.08 -11.10
CA GLU A 59 11.14 3.64 -12.49
C GLU A 59 9.92 2.76 -12.74
N ARG A 60 9.17 3.09 -13.78
CA ARG A 60 7.92 2.40 -14.09
C ARG A 60 8.12 1.31 -15.12
N HIS A 61 7.43 0.20 -14.90
CA HIS A 61 7.44 -0.95 -15.79
C HIS A 61 6.02 -1.27 -16.22
N ASP A 62 5.89 -1.92 -17.37
CA ASP A 62 4.57 -2.34 -17.84
C ASP A 62 4.05 -3.46 -16.95
N VAL A 63 2.89 -3.20 -16.31
CA VAL A 63 2.21 -4.16 -15.46
C VAL A 63 0.74 -4.10 -15.78
N ASP A 64 0.18 -5.20 -16.26
CA ASP A 64 -1.22 -5.27 -16.66
C ASP A 64 -1.61 -4.13 -17.63
N MET A 65 -2.45 -3.20 -17.16
CA MET A 65 -2.97 -2.12 -18.01
C MET A 65 -2.25 -0.79 -17.83
N GLY A 66 -1.22 -0.74 -17.02
CA GLY A 66 -0.52 0.50 -16.72
C GLY A 66 0.96 0.33 -16.53
N LYS A 67 1.61 1.41 -16.16
CA LYS A 67 3.04 1.44 -15.83
C LYS A 67 3.21 1.83 -14.39
N VAL A 68 3.84 0.96 -13.61
CA VAL A 68 4.03 1.16 -12.17
C VAL A 68 5.48 0.91 -11.78
N PRO A 69 5.93 1.48 -10.66
CA PRO A 69 7.28 1.21 -10.17
C PRO A 69 7.46 -0.26 -9.77
N VAL A 70 8.67 -0.76 -9.91
CA VAL A 70 9.08 -2.07 -9.40
C VAL A 70 10.35 -1.83 -8.58
N PRO A 71 10.44 -2.27 -7.31
CA PRO A 71 9.46 -3.12 -6.63
C PRO A 71 8.18 -2.38 -6.23
N HIS A 72 7.11 -3.13 -6.12
CA HIS A 72 5.87 -2.71 -5.49
C HIS A 72 5.31 -3.88 -4.69
N PHE A 73 4.34 -3.62 -3.83
CA PHE A 73 3.72 -4.68 -3.04
C PHE A 73 2.24 -4.37 -2.85
N GLY A 74 1.50 -5.38 -2.46
CA GLY A 74 0.07 -5.22 -2.28
C GLY A 74 -0.55 -6.36 -1.51
N VAL A 75 -1.84 -6.30 -1.37
CA VAL A 75 -2.62 -7.27 -0.62
C VAL A 75 -3.93 -7.54 -1.35
N HIS A 76 -4.37 -8.79 -1.27
CA HIS A 76 -5.68 -9.19 -1.78
C HIS A 76 -6.68 -9.12 -0.64
N LEU A 77 -7.74 -8.35 -0.83
CA LEU A 77 -8.76 -8.12 0.20
C LEU A 77 -10.09 -8.70 -0.27
N ASN A 78 -10.95 -9.06 0.69
CA ASN A 78 -12.30 -9.43 0.33
C ASN A 78 -13.04 -8.18 -0.18
N PRO A 79 -14.14 -8.36 -0.97
CA PRO A 79 -14.82 -7.22 -1.61
C PRO A 79 -15.29 -6.13 -0.65
N ASP A 80 -15.75 -6.49 0.54
CA ASP A 80 -16.25 -5.51 1.51
C ASP A 80 -15.14 -4.61 2.04
N VAL A 81 -14.01 -5.21 2.40
CA VAL A 81 -12.84 -4.47 2.88
C VAL A 81 -12.26 -3.62 1.75
N PHE A 82 -12.16 -4.19 0.55
CA PHE A 82 -11.67 -3.46 -0.62
C PHE A 82 -12.50 -2.21 -0.91
N ALA A 83 -13.83 -2.35 -0.91
CA ALA A 83 -14.74 -1.23 -1.16
C ALA A 83 -14.59 -0.12 -0.11
N LYS A 84 -14.43 -0.51 1.16
CA LYS A 84 -14.22 0.46 2.24
C LYS A 84 -12.92 1.22 2.09
N ILE A 85 -11.82 0.53 1.77
CA ILE A 85 -10.51 1.16 1.55
C ILE A 85 -10.56 2.09 0.34
N LYS A 86 -11.14 1.63 -0.76
CA LYS A 86 -11.30 2.42 -1.97
C LYS A 86 -12.07 3.71 -1.71
N SER A 87 -13.18 3.62 -0.96
CA SER A 87 -13.98 4.79 -0.58
C SER A 87 -13.18 5.75 0.29
N ASN A 88 -12.41 5.22 1.22
CA ASN A 88 -11.57 6.04 2.09
C ASN A 88 -10.48 6.77 1.30
N ILE A 89 -9.86 6.09 0.34
CA ILE A 89 -8.87 6.70 -0.55
C ILE A 89 -9.50 7.82 -1.37
N GLU A 90 -10.68 7.59 -1.91
CA GLU A 90 -11.37 8.58 -2.73
C GLU A 90 -11.78 9.83 -1.95
N SER A 91 -11.95 9.71 -0.63
CA SER A 91 -12.25 10.86 0.24
C SER A 91 -11.01 11.69 0.57
N HIS A 92 -9.82 11.24 0.18
CA HIS A 92 -8.55 11.93 0.42
C HIS A 92 -7.91 12.30 -0.91
N ASP A 93 -7.87 13.58 -1.22
CA ASP A 93 -7.29 14.07 -2.48
C ASP A 93 -5.76 14.01 -2.52
N ARG A 94 -5.14 13.59 -1.41
CA ARG A 94 -3.68 13.46 -1.27
C ARG A 94 -3.12 12.17 -1.85
N VAL A 95 -3.97 11.21 -2.21
CA VAL A 95 -3.54 9.91 -2.72
C VAL A 95 -3.47 9.96 -4.23
N ASN A 96 -2.31 9.58 -4.76
CA ASN A 96 -2.10 9.51 -6.20
C ASN A 96 -2.30 8.09 -6.70
N TYR A 97 -3.19 7.93 -7.68
CA TYR A 97 -3.31 6.66 -8.38
C TYR A 97 -2.20 6.56 -9.43
N LEU A 98 -1.41 5.51 -9.35
CA LEU A 98 -0.47 5.15 -10.40
C LEU A 98 -1.22 4.44 -11.52
N ASP A 99 -2.25 3.71 -11.16
CA ASP A 99 -3.12 3.01 -12.08
C ASP A 99 -4.52 3.03 -11.47
N ASN A 100 -5.48 3.57 -12.22
CA ASN A 100 -6.84 3.71 -11.72
C ASN A 100 -7.51 2.34 -11.54
N PRO A 101 -8.56 2.25 -10.69
CA PRO A 101 -9.25 0.98 -10.48
C PRO A 101 -9.74 0.35 -11.78
N TYR A 102 -9.50 -0.93 -11.94
CA TYR A 102 -9.97 -1.71 -13.08
C TYR A 102 -10.19 -3.17 -12.65
N THR A 103 -10.93 -3.92 -13.46
CA THR A 103 -11.23 -5.31 -13.18
C THR A 103 -10.29 -6.20 -14.00
N ARG A 104 -9.54 -7.07 -13.31
CA ARG A 104 -8.67 -8.07 -13.93
C ARG A 104 -9.45 -9.38 -14.10
N PHE A 105 -9.15 -10.08 -15.18
CA PHE A 105 -9.72 -11.41 -15.45
C PHE A 105 -11.26 -11.38 -15.43
N LYS A 106 -11.86 -10.34 -16.00
CA LYS A 106 -13.30 -10.15 -16.02
C LYS A 106 -14.01 -11.37 -16.63
N GLY A 107 -15.01 -11.88 -15.91
CA GLY A 107 -15.76 -13.04 -16.34
C GLY A 107 -15.08 -14.36 -16.05
N GLN A 108 -13.90 -14.38 -15.45
CA GLN A 108 -13.16 -15.58 -15.08
C GLN A 108 -13.25 -15.84 -13.58
N LYS A 109 -12.85 -17.04 -13.17
CA LYS A 109 -12.84 -17.41 -11.75
C LYS A 109 -11.95 -16.48 -10.92
N GLU A 110 -10.87 -16.00 -11.53
CA GLU A 110 -9.87 -15.12 -10.88
C GLU A 110 -10.23 -13.64 -10.99
N GLU A 111 -11.47 -13.30 -11.38
CA GLU A 111 -11.87 -11.90 -11.53
C GLU A 111 -11.61 -11.11 -10.26
N GLN A 112 -10.98 -9.95 -10.41
CA GLN A 112 -10.69 -9.05 -9.30
C GLN A 112 -10.60 -7.61 -9.77
N GLU A 113 -11.05 -6.69 -8.90
CA GLU A 113 -10.83 -5.27 -9.12
C GLU A 113 -9.46 -4.91 -8.54
N THR A 114 -8.69 -4.11 -9.27
CA THR A 114 -7.31 -3.78 -8.90
C THR A 114 -7.05 -2.30 -9.12
N PHE A 115 -6.22 -1.71 -8.28
CA PHE A 115 -5.66 -0.39 -8.52
C PHE A 115 -4.28 -0.31 -7.90
N PHE A 116 -3.48 0.66 -8.37
CA PHE A 116 -2.17 0.96 -7.83
C PHE A 116 -2.16 2.40 -7.32
N ILE A 117 -1.66 2.59 -6.11
CA ILE A 117 -1.52 3.92 -5.52
C ILE A 117 -0.08 4.12 -5.07
N GLU A 118 0.28 5.39 -4.92
CA GLU A 118 1.61 5.76 -4.48
C GLU A 118 1.57 6.17 -3.02
N ASP A 119 2.46 5.61 -2.19
CA ASP A 119 2.62 6.08 -0.82
C ASP A 119 3.50 7.35 -0.82
N PRO A 120 3.44 8.14 0.25
CA PRO A 120 4.23 9.38 0.35
C PRO A 120 5.72 9.18 0.23
#